data_ecc55293e2fda7f81e218fb564257462
#
_entry.id   ecc55293e2fda7f81e218fb564257462
#
_cell.length_a   1.000
_cell.length_b   1.000
_cell.length_c   1.000
_cell.angle_alpha   90.00
_cell.angle_beta   90.00
_cell.angle_gamma   90.00
#
_symmetry.space_group_name_H-M   'P 1'
#
loop_
_entity.id
_entity.type
_entity.pdbx_description
1 polymer ?
#
loop_
_entity_poly.entity_id
_entity_poly.type
_entity_poly.pdbx_seq_one_letter_code
_entity_poly.pdbx_strand_id
1 'polypeptide(L)'
;MVDNRGCWDFVNYGFVVKTLINTLALSIFSLYDFTIKRKGQFMAKKEVAKETTVAKNPALELALAQIQKQFGKEAIMKMGDGSQQNIEAISSGSLGLDIALGIGGYPRGRIVEIYGPESSGKTTLALHAVAEAQKKGGTCAYIDAENALDPSYAKKLGVDVANLIISQPDSGEQALEIADTLIKSGAVDVVVVDSVAALVPKAELEGNIGDSFVGTTARLMSQSLKKLAGSVSRSNTLLIFINQIRMKIGVMFGNPETTSGGNALKFYASVRLDIRRTGQIKDKENIVGNETRVKIVKNKVAPPFRTVDFKIMYGEGISRISEILDMGVKYNIIEKAGSFYSYNNERIGQGEANARQWLKDHEDVQKELLDKIMARSNGIAEEMTTGPIDEEESVVESVEE
;
A
#
# COMPACT_ATOMS: atom_id res chain seq x y z
N MET A 1 -67.34 -58.87 37.72
CA MET A 1 -67.96 -58.35 36.48
C MET A 1 -67.05 -57.23 35.99
N VAL A 2 -66.27 -57.53 35.03
CA VAL A 2 -65.32 -56.60 34.44
C VAL A 2 -65.88 -56.13 33.13
N ASP A 3 -66.12 -54.82 33.00
CA ASP A 3 -66.72 -54.18 31.86
C ASP A 3 -65.75 -53.94 30.72
N ASN A 4 -66.01 -54.55 29.61
CA ASN A 4 -65.18 -54.68 28.44
C ASN A 4 -65.42 -53.54 27.44
N ARG A 5 -65.21 -52.26 27.81
CA ARG A 5 -65.49 -51.08 26.95
C ARG A 5 -64.30 -50.15 26.75
N GLY A 6 -63.09 -50.59 26.87
CA GLY A 6 -61.91 -49.71 26.77
C GLY A 6 -61.00 -49.86 25.53
N CYS A 7 -61.33 -50.73 24.56
CA CYS A 7 -60.36 -51.11 23.53
C CYS A 7 -60.66 -50.58 22.11
N TRP A 8 -61.72 -49.85 21.87
CA TRP A 8 -62.10 -49.40 20.53
C TRP A 8 -61.77 -47.94 20.21
N ASP A 9 -61.49 -47.10 21.20
CA ASP A 9 -61.24 -45.69 20.98
C ASP A 9 -59.76 -45.38 20.62
N PHE A 10 -58.82 -46.24 20.96
CA PHE A 10 -57.41 -46.02 20.65
C PHE A 10 -57.00 -46.26 19.20
N VAL A 11 -57.71 -47.14 18.48
CA VAL A 11 -57.43 -47.46 17.07
C VAL A 11 -57.92 -46.35 16.16
N ASN A 12 -59.02 -45.66 16.47
CA ASN A 12 -59.56 -44.57 15.69
C ASN A 12 -58.74 -43.28 15.86
N TYR A 13 -58.17 -43.00 17.04
CA TYR A 13 -57.31 -41.83 17.27
C TYR A 13 -55.97 -41.93 16.49
N GLY A 14 -55.39 -43.13 16.42
CA GLY A 14 -54.15 -43.35 15.67
C GLY A 14 -54.31 -43.14 14.17
N PHE A 15 -55.45 -43.50 13.60
CA PHE A 15 -55.74 -43.33 12.18
C PHE A 15 -56.00 -41.87 11.80
N VAL A 16 -56.74 -41.13 12.62
CA VAL A 16 -57.02 -39.69 12.41
C VAL A 16 -55.77 -38.85 12.56
N VAL A 17 -54.90 -39.13 13.57
CA VAL A 17 -53.62 -38.42 13.75
C VAL A 17 -52.66 -38.70 12.60
N LYS A 18 -52.58 -39.97 12.11
CA LYS A 18 -51.72 -40.31 10.99
C LYS A 18 -52.16 -39.67 9.65
N THR A 19 -53.48 -39.52 9.44
CA THR A 19 -54.06 -38.85 8.28
C THR A 19 -53.85 -37.34 8.34
N LEU A 20 -53.97 -36.72 9.51
CA LEU A 20 -53.68 -35.30 9.73
C LEU A 20 -52.18 -34.96 9.53
N ILE A 21 -51.27 -35.81 10.01
CA ILE A 21 -49.81 -35.62 9.84
C ILE A 21 -49.44 -35.75 8.35
N ASN A 22 -49.99 -36.73 7.63
CA ASN A 22 -49.74 -36.87 6.18
C ASN A 22 -50.31 -35.72 5.36
N THR A 23 -51.51 -35.18 5.71
CA THR A 23 -52.06 -34.01 5.02
C THR A 23 -51.28 -32.73 5.31
N LEU A 24 -50.81 -32.54 6.53
CA LEU A 24 -49.89 -31.43 6.89
C LEU A 24 -48.52 -31.54 6.20
N ALA A 25 -47.93 -32.74 6.12
CA ALA A 25 -46.68 -32.98 5.44
C ALA A 25 -46.78 -32.70 3.94
N LEU A 26 -47.87 -33.12 3.29
CA LEU A 26 -48.11 -32.84 1.87
C LEU A 26 -48.34 -31.33 1.58
N SER A 27 -49.03 -30.61 2.48
CA SER A 27 -49.23 -29.17 2.33
C SER A 27 -47.94 -28.37 2.55
N ILE A 28 -47.09 -28.79 3.50
CA ILE A 28 -45.77 -28.19 3.73
C ILE A 28 -44.82 -28.46 2.53
N PHE A 29 -44.85 -29.68 1.99
CA PHE A 29 -44.06 -30.03 0.80
C PHE A 29 -44.48 -29.23 -0.44
N SER A 30 -45.80 -29.02 -0.63
CA SER A 30 -46.36 -28.19 -1.71
C SER A 30 -45.97 -26.71 -1.58
N LEU A 31 -45.99 -26.17 -0.34
CA LEU A 31 -45.56 -24.80 -0.03
C LEU A 31 -44.04 -24.62 -0.24
N TYR A 32 -43.26 -25.63 0.11
CA TYR A 32 -41.80 -25.62 -0.07
C TYR A 32 -41.42 -25.65 -1.56
N ASP A 33 -42.07 -26.48 -2.35
CA ASP A 33 -41.86 -26.59 -3.81
C ASP A 33 -42.31 -25.31 -4.55
N PHE A 34 -43.40 -24.69 -4.10
CA PHE A 34 -43.89 -23.41 -4.62
C PHE A 34 -42.92 -22.26 -4.30
N THR A 35 -42.29 -22.28 -3.11
CA THR A 35 -41.32 -21.25 -2.69
C THR A 35 -40.01 -21.39 -3.41
N ILE A 36 -39.54 -22.63 -3.66
CA ILE A 36 -38.31 -22.91 -4.42
C ILE A 36 -38.50 -22.54 -5.90
N LYS A 37 -39.65 -22.91 -6.52
CA LYS A 37 -39.94 -22.51 -7.90
C LYS A 37 -40.06 -21.00 -8.08
N ARG A 38 -40.65 -20.29 -7.10
CA ARG A 38 -40.70 -18.83 -7.13
C ARG A 38 -39.36 -18.17 -6.93
N LYS A 39 -38.48 -18.70 -6.03
CA LYS A 39 -37.09 -18.22 -5.89
C LYS A 39 -36.27 -18.51 -7.12
N GLY A 40 -36.43 -19.70 -7.76
CA GLY A 40 -35.74 -20.04 -9.01
C GLY A 40 -36.15 -19.13 -10.17
N GLN A 41 -37.43 -18.79 -10.30
CA GLN A 41 -37.91 -17.85 -11.31
C GLN A 41 -37.47 -16.40 -11.04
N PHE A 42 -37.33 -16.01 -9.75
CA PHE A 42 -36.86 -14.68 -9.37
C PHE A 42 -35.34 -14.54 -9.61
N MET A 43 -34.56 -15.60 -9.38
CA MET A 43 -33.12 -15.64 -9.69
C MET A 43 -32.86 -15.70 -11.19
N ALA A 44 -33.59 -16.51 -11.94
CA ALA A 44 -33.48 -16.56 -13.41
C ALA A 44 -33.89 -15.22 -14.06
N LYS A 45 -34.90 -14.53 -13.52
CA LYS A 45 -35.26 -13.18 -13.98
C LYS A 45 -34.24 -12.10 -13.60
N LYS A 46 -33.44 -12.32 -12.56
CA LYS A 46 -32.36 -11.40 -12.12
C LYS A 46 -31.08 -11.62 -12.92
N GLU A 47 -30.79 -12.82 -13.41
CA GLU A 47 -29.65 -13.08 -14.30
C GLU A 47 -29.92 -12.62 -15.74
N VAL A 48 -31.14 -12.72 -16.23
CA VAL A 48 -31.54 -12.21 -17.57
C VAL A 48 -31.64 -10.67 -17.59
N ALA A 49 -31.75 -10.01 -16.43
CA ALA A 49 -31.77 -8.53 -16.34
C ALA A 49 -30.37 -7.88 -16.28
N LYS A 50 -29.27 -8.63 -16.42
CA LYS A 50 -27.89 -8.09 -16.38
C LYS A 50 -27.21 -7.96 -17.75
N GLU A 51 -27.86 -8.33 -18.82
CA GLU A 51 -27.51 -7.90 -20.17
C GLU A 51 -28.40 -6.75 -20.63
N THR A 52 -28.35 -5.62 -19.93
CA THR A 52 -28.69 -4.35 -20.53
C THR A 52 -27.52 -4.02 -21.48
N THR A 53 -27.61 -4.49 -22.69
CA THR A 53 -26.91 -3.90 -23.83
C THR A 53 -27.30 -2.43 -23.83
N VAL A 54 -26.40 -1.58 -23.31
CA VAL A 54 -26.48 -0.13 -23.53
C VAL A 54 -26.61 0.03 -25.03
N ALA A 55 -27.78 0.49 -25.50
CA ALA A 55 -28.06 0.71 -26.90
C ALA A 55 -26.86 1.50 -27.47
N LYS A 56 -26.13 0.90 -28.43
CA LYS A 56 -24.96 1.51 -29.04
C LYS A 56 -25.42 2.84 -29.64
N ASN A 57 -25.07 3.93 -29.00
CA ASN A 57 -25.41 5.25 -29.52
C ASN A 57 -24.47 5.54 -30.70
N PRO A 58 -24.98 5.57 -31.96
CA PRO A 58 -24.14 5.75 -33.14
C PRO A 58 -23.31 7.03 -33.11
N ALA A 59 -23.84 8.09 -32.47
CA ALA A 59 -23.13 9.34 -32.30
C ALA A 59 -21.91 9.19 -31.35
N LEU A 60 -22.05 8.35 -30.30
CA LEU A 60 -20.92 8.06 -29.41
C LEU A 60 -19.84 7.23 -30.13
N GLU A 61 -20.21 6.25 -30.93
CA GLU A 61 -19.24 5.43 -31.69
C GLU A 61 -18.49 6.28 -32.71
N LEU A 62 -19.16 7.20 -33.40
CA LEU A 62 -18.54 8.18 -34.30
C LEU A 62 -17.56 9.09 -33.57
N ALA A 63 -17.95 9.61 -32.40
CA ALA A 63 -17.07 10.45 -31.57
C ALA A 63 -15.84 9.67 -31.09
N LEU A 64 -16.00 8.43 -30.61
CA LEU A 64 -14.90 7.56 -30.21
C LEU A 64 -13.93 7.29 -31.37
N ALA A 65 -14.48 6.99 -32.57
CA ALA A 65 -13.68 6.76 -33.77
C ALA A 65 -12.90 8.01 -34.20
N GLN A 66 -13.50 9.20 -34.09
CA GLN A 66 -12.82 10.46 -34.37
C GLN A 66 -11.68 10.72 -33.39
N ILE A 67 -11.91 10.51 -32.09
CA ILE A 67 -10.87 10.67 -31.04
C ILE A 67 -9.71 9.70 -31.30
N GLN A 68 -10.00 8.43 -31.56
CA GLN A 68 -8.97 7.44 -31.86
C GLN A 68 -8.19 7.75 -33.14
N LYS A 69 -8.85 8.31 -34.16
CA LYS A 69 -8.19 8.73 -35.41
C LYS A 69 -7.29 9.95 -35.19
N GLN A 70 -7.71 10.89 -34.35
CA GLN A 70 -7.00 12.15 -34.12
C GLN A 70 -5.85 12.01 -33.11
N PHE A 71 -6.05 11.23 -32.03
CA PHE A 71 -5.15 11.16 -30.88
C PHE A 71 -4.51 9.77 -30.69
N GLY A 72 -4.86 8.78 -31.51
CA GLY A 72 -4.39 7.40 -31.41
C GLY A 72 -5.37 6.48 -30.70
N LYS A 73 -5.20 5.15 -30.89
CA LYS A 73 -6.12 4.13 -30.36
C LYS A 73 -6.16 4.08 -28.82
N GLU A 74 -5.07 4.48 -28.17
CA GLU A 74 -4.93 4.49 -26.71
C GLU A 74 -5.47 5.77 -26.04
N ALA A 75 -5.87 6.77 -26.83
CA ALA A 75 -6.36 8.03 -26.29
C ALA A 75 -7.69 7.89 -25.54
N ILE A 76 -8.48 6.87 -25.83
CA ILE A 76 -9.75 6.59 -25.16
C ILE A 76 -10.02 5.09 -25.13
N MET A 77 -10.39 4.60 -23.94
CA MET A 77 -10.74 3.19 -23.72
C MET A 77 -11.97 3.09 -22.80
N LYS A 78 -12.73 2.00 -22.92
CA LYS A 78 -13.81 1.71 -21.98
C LYS A 78 -13.25 0.93 -20.80
N MET A 79 -13.53 1.32 -19.58
CA MET A 79 -13.05 0.60 -18.37
C MET A 79 -13.50 -0.87 -18.30
N GLY A 80 -14.57 -1.25 -19.02
CA GLY A 80 -15.06 -2.64 -19.09
C GLY A 80 -14.36 -3.54 -20.12
N ASP A 81 -13.55 -2.98 -21.02
CA ASP A 81 -12.89 -3.74 -22.09
C ASP A 81 -11.59 -4.47 -21.65
N GLY A 82 -11.51 -4.83 -20.37
CA GLY A 82 -10.64 -5.94 -19.92
C GLY A 82 -9.21 -5.59 -19.56
N SER A 83 -8.80 -4.36 -19.47
CA SER A 83 -7.52 -4.05 -18.83
C SER A 83 -7.73 -3.52 -17.41
N GLN A 84 -7.92 -4.42 -16.43
CA GLN A 84 -7.34 -4.11 -15.14
C GLN A 84 -5.86 -3.82 -15.42
N GLN A 85 -5.48 -2.55 -15.45
CA GLN A 85 -4.08 -2.18 -15.53
C GLN A 85 -3.42 -2.83 -14.30
N ASN A 86 -2.76 -3.95 -14.53
CA ASN A 86 -1.97 -4.61 -13.51
C ASN A 86 -0.78 -3.67 -13.26
N ILE A 87 -0.91 -2.80 -12.25
CA ILE A 87 0.13 -1.84 -11.92
C ILE A 87 1.30 -2.63 -11.37
N GLU A 88 2.40 -2.63 -12.08
CA GLU A 88 3.66 -3.24 -11.60
C GLU A 88 4.13 -2.52 -10.35
N ALA A 89 4.71 -3.28 -9.43
CA ALA A 89 5.19 -2.77 -8.16
C ALA A 89 6.68 -3.07 -7.93
N ILE A 90 7.35 -2.13 -7.28
CA ILE A 90 8.69 -2.28 -6.74
C ILE A 90 8.56 -2.48 -5.23
N SER A 91 9.12 -3.57 -4.71
CA SER A 91 9.10 -3.85 -3.27
C SER A 91 9.73 -2.70 -2.48
N SER A 92 9.17 -2.40 -1.33
CA SER A 92 9.69 -1.42 -0.38
C SER A 92 10.85 -1.96 0.47
N GLY A 93 11.11 -3.27 0.39
CA GLY A 93 12.02 -3.98 1.29
C GLY A 93 11.34 -4.45 2.59
N SER A 94 10.18 -3.91 2.95
CA SER A 94 9.36 -4.33 4.07
C SER A 94 8.19 -5.18 3.58
N LEU A 95 8.07 -6.40 4.10
CA LEU A 95 6.97 -7.31 3.76
C LEU A 95 5.61 -6.72 4.15
N GLY A 96 5.54 -6.14 5.35
CA GLY A 96 4.33 -5.53 5.85
C GLY A 96 3.87 -4.34 5.04
N LEU A 97 4.81 -3.48 4.64
CA LEU A 97 4.49 -2.32 3.82
C LEU A 97 4.05 -2.74 2.40
N ASP A 98 4.70 -3.75 1.81
CA ASP A 98 4.32 -4.29 0.51
C ASP A 98 2.88 -4.84 0.51
N ILE A 99 2.49 -5.56 1.58
CA ILE A 99 1.12 -6.04 1.79
C ILE A 99 0.16 -4.87 2.00
N ALA A 100 0.53 -3.90 2.83
CA ALA A 100 -0.31 -2.75 3.17
C ALA A 100 -0.58 -1.84 1.95
N LEU A 101 0.39 -1.71 1.05
CA LEU A 101 0.24 -0.97 -0.22
C LEU A 101 -0.75 -1.65 -1.18
N GLY A 102 -1.05 -2.95 -1.00
CA GLY A 102 -2.12 -3.67 -1.68
C GLY A 102 -1.78 -4.18 -3.08
N ILE A 103 -0.64 -3.79 -3.64
CA ILE A 103 -0.15 -4.22 -4.96
C ILE A 103 1.25 -4.88 -4.88
N GLY A 104 1.73 -5.15 -3.65
CA GLY A 104 3.03 -5.77 -3.42
C GLY A 104 4.23 -4.83 -3.46
N GLY A 105 4.03 -3.52 -3.26
CA GLY A 105 5.09 -2.52 -3.21
C GLY A 105 4.69 -1.15 -3.72
N TYR A 106 5.68 -0.33 -4.04
CA TYR A 106 5.47 0.99 -4.63
C TYR A 106 4.99 0.89 -6.09
N PRO A 107 3.96 1.65 -6.49
CA PRO A 107 3.43 1.62 -7.85
C PRO A 107 4.44 2.20 -8.86
N ARG A 108 4.77 1.46 -9.91
CA ARG A 108 5.53 1.99 -11.06
C ARG A 108 4.69 3.01 -11.83
N GLY A 109 5.35 3.94 -12.48
CA GLY A 109 4.69 5.01 -13.22
C GLY A 109 3.96 6.03 -12.35
N ARG A 110 4.32 6.11 -11.04
CA ARG A 110 3.67 6.98 -10.06
C ARG A 110 4.68 7.75 -9.21
N ILE A 111 4.19 8.84 -8.62
CA ILE A 111 4.91 9.64 -7.64
C ILE A 111 4.53 9.14 -6.24
N VAL A 112 5.55 8.92 -5.41
CA VAL A 112 5.43 8.53 -4.00
C VAL A 112 6.10 9.59 -3.13
N GLU A 113 5.47 9.99 -2.05
CA GLU A 113 6.06 10.85 -1.02
C GLU A 113 6.29 10.05 0.25
N ILE A 114 7.52 10.09 0.77
CA ILE A 114 7.90 9.53 2.09
C ILE A 114 8.27 10.71 2.97
N TYR A 115 7.51 10.94 4.03
CA TYR A 115 7.76 12.08 4.92
C TYR A 115 7.70 11.68 6.39
N GLY A 116 8.37 12.45 7.23
CA GLY A 116 8.42 12.19 8.66
C GLY A 116 9.48 13.04 9.34
N PRO A 117 9.59 12.93 10.70
CA PRO A 117 10.62 13.59 11.47
C PRO A 117 12.03 13.20 11.05
N GLU A 118 13.00 13.94 11.51
CA GLU A 118 14.42 13.58 11.34
C GLU A 118 14.72 12.20 11.97
N SER A 119 15.65 11.46 11.38
CA SER A 119 16.06 10.13 11.87
C SER A 119 14.93 9.09 12.00
N SER A 120 13.81 9.28 11.28
CA SER A 120 12.69 8.33 11.26
C SER A 120 12.89 7.14 10.32
N GLY A 121 13.91 7.17 9.43
CA GLY A 121 14.20 6.10 8.47
C GLY A 121 13.73 6.37 7.04
N LYS A 122 13.41 7.61 6.67
CA LYS A 122 12.98 8.01 5.31
C LYS A 122 13.97 7.56 4.23
N THR A 123 15.21 7.98 4.35
CA THR A 123 16.32 7.63 3.43
C THR A 123 16.55 6.12 3.40
N THR A 124 16.49 5.43 4.55
CA THR A 124 16.60 3.97 4.63
C THR A 124 15.51 3.29 3.80
N LEU A 125 14.27 3.73 3.95
CA LEU A 125 13.13 3.16 3.22
C LEU A 125 13.22 3.40 1.70
N ALA A 126 13.70 4.57 1.28
CA ALA A 126 13.92 4.88 -0.14
C ALA A 126 15.08 4.06 -0.72
N LEU A 127 16.20 3.89 0.02
CA LEU A 127 17.33 3.08 -0.41
C LEU A 127 16.98 1.60 -0.51
N HIS A 128 16.10 1.07 0.34
CA HIS A 128 15.60 -0.29 0.17
C HIS A 128 14.82 -0.45 -1.13
N ALA A 129 13.98 0.53 -1.52
CA ALA A 129 13.29 0.49 -2.81
C ALA A 129 14.28 0.47 -3.99
N VAL A 130 15.37 1.25 -3.90
CA VAL A 130 16.47 1.23 -4.87
C VAL A 130 17.13 -0.16 -4.93
N ALA A 131 17.49 -0.73 -3.78
CA ALA A 131 18.10 -2.06 -3.69
C ALA A 131 17.18 -3.15 -4.28
N GLU A 132 15.90 -3.12 -3.97
CA GLU A 132 14.93 -4.10 -4.49
C GLU A 132 14.70 -3.96 -6.01
N ALA A 133 14.75 -2.73 -6.54
CA ALA A 133 14.69 -2.49 -7.98
C ALA A 133 15.96 -3.03 -8.67
N GLN A 134 17.14 -2.74 -8.14
CA GLN A 134 18.44 -3.21 -8.69
C GLN A 134 18.54 -4.75 -8.65
N LYS A 135 18.04 -5.42 -7.61
CA LYS A 135 17.99 -6.90 -7.55
C LYS A 135 17.19 -7.51 -8.70
N LYS A 136 16.25 -6.78 -9.27
CA LYS A 136 15.47 -7.17 -10.46
C LYS A 136 16.10 -6.71 -11.77
N GLY A 137 17.32 -6.16 -11.74
CA GLY A 137 18.04 -5.63 -12.90
C GLY A 137 17.61 -4.22 -13.30
N GLY A 138 16.86 -3.52 -12.44
CA GLY A 138 16.39 -2.14 -12.71
C GLY A 138 17.51 -1.10 -12.54
N THR A 139 17.46 -0.05 -13.36
CA THR A 139 18.33 1.11 -13.28
C THR A 139 17.77 2.14 -12.33
N CYS A 140 18.59 2.64 -11.41
CA CYS A 140 18.17 3.58 -10.37
C CYS A 140 19.01 4.85 -10.38
N ALA A 141 18.36 5.97 -10.07
CA ALA A 141 19.01 7.26 -9.88
C ALA A 141 18.65 7.88 -8.53
N TYR A 142 19.61 8.53 -7.91
CA TYR A 142 19.48 9.21 -6.63
C TYR A 142 19.93 10.66 -6.77
N ILE A 143 19.01 11.59 -6.54
CA ILE A 143 19.27 13.03 -6.56
C ILE A 143 19.41 13.48 -5.12
N ASP A 144 20.64 13.66 -4.69
CA ASP A 144 21.06 14.00 -3.32
C ASP A 144 21.20 15.51 -3.18
N ALA A 145 20.08 16.19 -2.96
CA ALA A 145 20.08 17.62 -2.74
C ALA A 145 20.54 18.04 -1.32
N GLU A 146 20.61 17.10 -0.38
CA GLU A 146 21.18 17.33 0.96
C GLU A 146 22.68 17.12 1.02
N ASN A 147 23.29 16.51 -0.01
CA ASN A 147 24.72 16.11 -0.05
C ASN A 147 25.12 15.21 1.14
N ALA A 148 24.21 14.34 1.57
CA ALA A 148 24.32 13.56 2.80
C ALA A 148 24.30 12.05 2.59
N LEU A 149 24.26 11.55 1.35
CA LEU A 149 24.24 10.12 1.07
C LEU A 149 25.59 9.47 1.42
N ASP A 150 25.57 8.52 2.36
CA ASP A 150 26.72 7.67 2.66
C ASP A 150 26.70 6.41 1.79
N PRO A 151 27.67 6.27 0.85
CA PRO A 151 27.78 5.09 -0.01
C PRO A 151 28.01 3.79 0.78
N SER A 152 28.71 3.86 1.93
CA SER A 152 28.94 2.67 2.78
C SER A 152 27.65 2.20 3.43
N TYR A 153 26.79 3.12 3.85
CA TYR A 153 25.47 2.80 4.38
C TYR A 153 24.57 2.23 3.27
N ALA A 154 24.51 2.86 2.11
CA ALA A 154 23.73 2.36 0.97
C ALA A 154 24.12 0.93 0.59
N LYS A 155 25.44 0.63 0.54
CA LYS A 155 25.96 -0.72 0.27
C LYS A 155 25.50 -1.74 1.32
N LYS A 156 25.48 -1.37 2.60
CA LYS A 156 24.98 -2.26 3.68
C LYS A 156 23.49 -2.58 3.54
N LEU A 157 22.71 -1.68 2.95
CA LEU A 157 21.28 -1.90 2.67
C LEU A 157 21.07 -2.75 1.40
N GLY A 158 22.13 -3.14 0.72
CA GLY A 158 22.07 -3.97 -0.49
C GLY A 158 22.00 -3.18 -1.79
N VAL A 159 22.24 -1.87 -1.75
CA VAL A 159 22.35 -1.05 -2.96
C VAL A 159 23.65 -1.36 -3.69
N ASP A 160 23.58 -1.62 -4.98
CA ASP A 160 24.71 -1.66 -5.87
C ASP A 160 25.15 -0.22 -6.18
N VAL A 161 26.08 0.28 -5.35
CA VAL A 161 26.60 1.66 -5.46
C VAL A 161 27.42 1.89 -6.74
N ALA A 162 27.98 0.84 -7.34
CA ALA A 162 28.75 0.97 -8.58
C ALA A 162 27.86 1.30 -9.79
N ASN A 163 26.60 0.84 -9.75
CA ASN A 163 25.62 1.04 -10.80
C ASN A 163 24.51 2.05 -10.42
N LEU A 164 24.61 2.70 -9.26
CA LEU A 164 23.68 3.75 -8.88
C LEU A 164 24.08 5.09 -9.51
N ILE A 165 23.18 5.70 -10.28
CA ILE A 165 23.37 7.04 -10.82
C ILE A 165 23.14 8.05 -9.70
N ILE A 166 24.15 8.85 -9.35
CA ILE A 166 24.05 9.89 -8.32
C ILE A 166 24.20 11.26 -8.94
N SER A 167 23.38 12.20 -8.51
CA SER A 167 23.49 13.62 -8.84
C SER A 167 23.36 14.47 -7.58
N GLN A 168 24.22 15.47 -7.46
CA GLN A 168 24.23 16.46 -6.38
C GLN A 168 24.05 17.85 -7.00
N PRO A 169 22.79 18.28 -7.20
CA PRO A 169 22.47 19.53 -7.88
C PRO A 169 22.69 20.74 -6.98
N ASP A 170 23.08 21.86 -7.58
CA ASP A 170 23.28 23.14 -6.89
C ASP A 170 21.97 23.86 -6.57
N SER A 171 20.89 23.59 -7.34
CA SER A 171 19.59 24.26 -7.18
C SER A 171 18.41 23.30 -7.34
N GLY A 172 17.26 23.70 -6.82
CA GLY A 172 16.03 22.92 -6.94
C GLY A 172 15.57 22.75 -8.39
N GLU A 173 15.74 23.79 -9.24
CA GLU A 173 15.46 23.72 -10.68
C GLU A 173 16.32 22.65 -11.35
N GLN A 174 17.65 22.67 -11.08
CA GLN A 174 18.58 21.70 -11.63
C GLN A 174 18.23 20.27 -11.19
N ALA A 175 17.92 20.06 -9.92
CA ALA A 175 17.49 18.77 -9.40
C ALA A 175 16.28 18.20 -10.14
N LEU A 176 15.24 19.02 -10.34
CA LEU A 176 14.00 18.60 -10.97
C LEU A 176 14.11 18.45 -12.49
N GLU A 177 14.99 19.22 -13.16
CA GLU A 177 15.32 19.07 -14.58
C GLU A 177 16.13 17.79 -14.85
N ILE A 178 17.08 17.45 -13.98
CA ILE A 178 17.83 16.17 -14.04
C ILE A 178 16.84 15.01 -13.86
N ALA A 179 15.93 15.08 -12.86
CA ALA A 179 14.89 14.09 -12.67
C ALA A 179 14.02 13.92 -13.93
N ASP A 180 13.51 15.00 -14.50
CA ASP A 180 12.66 14.98 -15.69
C ASP A 180 13.40 14.37 -16.91
N THR A 181 14.68 14.71 -17.08
CA THR A 181 15.51 14.20 -18.17
C THR A 181 15.72 12.69 -18.03
N LEU A 182 16.10 12.22 -16.85
CA LEU A 182 16.28 10.78 -16.57
C LEU A 182 14.96 10.01 -16.76
N ILE A 183 13.85 10.50 -16.25
CA ILE A 183 12.53 9.89 -16.40
C ILE A 183 12.11 9.83 -17.88
N LYS A 184 12.29 10.90 -18.64
CA LYS A 184 11.95 10.96 -20.08
C LYS A 184 12.77 10.02 -20.94
N SER A 185 13.98 9.65 -20.52
CA SER A 185 14.80 8.68 -21.23
C SER A 185 14.16 7.30 -21.31
N GLY A 186 13.23 6.97 -20.38
CA GLY A 186 12.62 5.66 -20.26
C GLY A 186 13.56 4.54 -19.84
N ALA A 187 14.81 4.88 -19.49
CA ALA A 187 15.85 3.92 -19.12
C ALA A 187 16.04 3.77 -17.60
N VAL A 188 15.26 4.51 -16.79
CA VAL A 188 15.41 4.52 -15.33
C VAL A 188 14.11 4.02 -14.68
N ASP A 189 14.22 3.01 -13.81
CA ASP A 189 13.10 2.40 -13.12
C ASP A 189 12.72 3.14 -11.84
N VAL A 190 13.71 3.65 -11.12
CA VAL A 190 13.51 4.40 -9.86
C VAL A 190 14.33 5.68 -9.88
N VAL A 191 13.68 6.78 -9.53
CA VAL A 191 14.34 8.06 -9.23
C VAL A 191 13.97 8.47 -7.83
N VAL A 192 14.96 8.73 -6.97
CA VAL A 192 14.77 9.27 -5.62
C VAL A 192 15.26 10.71 -5.60
N VAL A 193 14.48 11.60 -4.97
CA VAL A 193 14.87 13.00 -4.68
C VAL A 193 14.91 13.17 -3.17
N ASP A 194 16.11 13.35 -2.62
CA ASP A 194 16.34 13.53 -1.18
C ASP A 194 17.03 14.88 -0.91
N SER A 195 16.33 15.85 -0.36
CA SER A 195 14.94 15.92 -0.01
C SER A 195 14.29 17.19 -0.59
N VAL A 196 12.94 17.21 -0.64
CA VAL A 196 12.18 18.42 -1.07
C VAL A 196 12.54 19.66 -0.25
N ALA A 197 12.87 19.47 1.04
CA ALA A 197 13.26 20.58 1.93
C ALA A 197 14.59 21.24 1.53
N ALA A 198 15.46 20.51 0.81
CA ALA A 198 16.77 20.99 0.33
C ALA A 198 16.71 21.55 -1.11
N LEU A 199 15.57 21.50 -1.78
CA LEU A 199 15.39 22.08 -3.11
C LEU A 199 15.29 23.61 -3.03
N VAL A 200 16.44 24.27 -2.92
CA VAL A 200 16.49 25.72 -2.88
C VAL A 200 16.35 26.29 -4.29
N PRO A 201 15.37 27.17 -4.54
CA PRO A 201 15.22 27.82 -5.84
C PRO A 201 16.43 28.67 -6.20
N LYS A 202 16.79 28.71 -7.48
CA LYS A 202 17.94 29.46 -7.97
C LYS A 202 17.87 30.97 -7.61
N ALA A 203 16.67 31.56 -7.68
CA ALA A 203 16.46 32.94 -7.28
C ALA A 203 16.77 33.19 -5.79
N GLU A 204 16.61 32.21 -4.94
CA GLU A 204 16.94 32.27 -3.50
C GLU A 204 18.46 32.14 -3.27
N LEU A 205 19.13 31.31 -4.07
CA LEU A 205 20.59 31.16 -4.04
C LEU A 205 21.34 32.40 -4.54
N GLU A 206 20.76 33.10 -5.53
CA GLU A 206 21.33 34.33 -6.08
C GLU A 206 21.00 35.57 -5.26
N GLY A 207 20.05 35.48 -4.30
CA GLY A 207 19.65 36.56 -3.41
C GLY A 207 20.62 36.80 -2.26
N ASN A 208 20.43 37.89 -1.53
CA ASN A 208 21.26 38.21 -0.36
C ASN A 208 20.73 37.48 0.89
N ILE A 209 21.63 37.25 1.84
CA ILE A 209 21.28 36.69 3.15
C ILE A 209 20.35 37.68 3.87
N GLY A 210 19.12 37.22 4.16
CA GLY A 210 18.07 38.01 4.80
C GLY A 210 16.95 38.45 3.87
N ASP A 211 17.07 38.21 2.57
CA ASP A 211 15.97 38.42 1.63
C ASP A 211 14.83 37.44 1.90
N SER A 212 13.59 37.89 1.69
CA SER A 212 12.40 37.08 1.92
C SER A 212 11.92 36.44 0.62
N PHE A 213 12.00 35.13 0.53
CA PHE A 213 11.59 34.32 -0.64
C PHE A 213 10.37 33.46 -0.32
N VAL A 214 9.26 34.09 0.09
CA VAL A 214 8.06 33.37 0.50
C VAL A 214 7.44 32.63 -0.70
N GLY A 215 7.26 31.31 -0.54
CA GLY A 215 6.53 30.49 -1.52
C GLY A 215 7.27 30.13 -2.82
N THR A 216 8.54 30.50 -2.98
CA THR A 216 9.34 30.20 -4.18
C THR A 216 9.49 28.69 -4.40
N THR A 217 9.82 27.92 -3.37
CA THR A 217 9.91 26.46 -3.39
C THR A 217 8.55 25.82 -3.74
N ALA A 218 7.44 26.34 -3.18
CA ALA A 218 6.10 25.83 -3.50
C ALA A 218 5.71 26.07 -4.96
N ARG A 219 6.09 27.22 -5.53
CA ARG A 219 5.90 27.54 -6.96
C ARG A 219 6.73 26.62 -7.84
N LEU A 220 8.02 26.42 -7.52
CA LEU A 220 8.92 25.49 -8.21
C LEU A 220 8.34 24.07 -8.23
N MET A 221 7.94 23.54 -7.08
CA MET A 221 7.33 22.23 -6.98
C MET A 221 6.04 22.12 -7.78
N SER A 222 5.16 23.13 -7.73
CA SER A 222 3.90 23.13 -8.47
C SER A 222 4.12 23.11 -10.00
N GLN A 223 5.10 23.86 -10.52
CA GLN A 223 5.42 23.88 -11.95
C GLN A 223 6.08 22.57 -12.40
N SER A 224 7.03 22.05 -11.64
CA SER A 224 7.78 20.86 -12.00
C SER A 224 6.92 19.59 -11.92
N LEU A 225 6.08 19.46 -10.90
CA LEU A 225 5.20 18.29 -10.74
C LEU A 225 4.17 18.16 -11.85
N LYS A 226 3.71 19.29 -12.45
CA LYS A 226 2.85 19.27 -13.66
C LYS A 226 3.52 18.56 -14.84
N LYS A 227 4.83 18.75 -15.03
CA LYS A 227 5.61 18.09 -16.08
C LYS A 227 5.94 16.65 -15.71
N LEU A 228 6.49 16.46 -14.51
CA LEU A 228 6.95 15.16 -14.00
C LEU A 228 5.84 14.11 -13.97
N ALA A 229 4.62 14.47 -13.56
CA ALA A 229 3.52 13.52 -13.47
C ALA A 229 3.21 12.83 -14.81
N GLY A 230 3.23 13.58 -15.91
CA GLY A 230 3.04 13.02 -17.24
C GLY A 230 4.23 12.19 -17.72
N SER A 231 5.46 12.64 -17.43
CA SER A 231 6.69 11.91 -17.78
C SER A 231 6.78 10.58 -17.03
N VAL A 232 6.57 10.59 -15.72
CA VAL A 232 6.58 9.42 -14.83
C VAL A 232 5.60 8.34 -15.29
N SER A 233 4.36 8.74 -15.62
CA SER A 233 3.34 7.81 -16.08
C SER A 233 3.69 7.13 -17.41
N ARG A 234 4.26 7.89 -18.36
CA ARG A 234 4.63 7.36 -19.69
C ARG A 234 5.87 6.46 -19.66
N SER A 235 6.86 6.79 -18.83
CA SER A 235 8.10 6.02 -18.70
C SER A 235 7.99 4.81 -17.79
N ASN A 236 6.87 4.64 -17.07
CA ASN A 236 6.68 3.61 -16.04
C ASN A 236 7.75 3.68 -14.91
N THR A 237 8.32 4.87 -14.67
CA THR A 237 9.34 5.10 -13.64
C THR A 237 8.66 5.34 -12.29
N LEU A 238 9.21 4.79 -11.21
CA LEU A 238 8.85 5.16 -9.85
C LEU A 238 9.63 6.41 -9.42
N LEU A 239 8.92 7.50 -9.08
CA LEU A 239 9.54 8.71 -8.56
C LEU A 239 9.23 8.85 -7.07
N ILE A 240 10.27 8.77 -6.22
CA ILE A 240 10.15 8.93 -4.77
C ILE A 240 10.66 10.31 -4.37
N PHE A 241 9.84 11.08 -3.67
CA PHE A 241 10.25 12.29 -2.97
C PHE A 241 10.36 12.01 -1.48
N ILE A 242 11.50 12.30 -0.91
CA ILE A 242 11.70 12.34 0.54
C ILE A 242 11.36 13.75 1.01
N ASN A 243 10.59 13.89 2.09
CA ASN A 243 10.17 15.18 2.60
C ASN A 243 10.31 15.27 4.13
N GLN A 244 10.44 16.49 4.63
CA GLN A 244 10.54 16.78 6.04
C GLN A 244 9.25 17.41 6.55
N ILE A 245 8.93 17.17 7.83
CA ILE A 245 7.82 17.82 8.52
C ILE A 245 8.26 19.20 8.97
N ARG A 246 7.37 20.17 8.85
CA ARG A 246 7.47 21.53 9.37
C ARG A 246 6.24 21.81 10.21
N MET A 247 6.37 22.71 11.18
CA MET A 247 5.25 23.14 12.01
C MET A 247 4.69 24.45 11.48
N LYS A 248 3.39 24.50 11.23
CA LYS A 248 2.69 25.75 10.90
C LYS A 248 2.62 26.63 12.13
N ILE A 249 3.07 27.89 12.04
CA ILE A 249 2.98 28.87 13.11
C ILE A 249 1.53 29.37 13.20
N GLY A 250 1.00 29.50 14.44
CA GLY A 250 -0.32 30.09 14.69
C GLY A 250 -1.51 29.13 14.59
N VAL A 251 -1.30 27.83 14.37
CA VAL A 251 -2.36 26.82 14.43
C VAL A 251 -2.66 26.48 15.87
N MET A 252 -3.81 26.98 16.40
CA MET A 252 -4.26 26.70 17.77
C MET A 252 -5.08 25.40 17.89
N PHE A 253 -5.72 24.95 16.81
CA PHE A 253 -6.55 23.75 16.75
C PHE A 253 -6.21 22.93 15.52
N GLY A 254 -6.35 21.59 15.63
CA GLY A 254 -6.00 20.64 14.54
C GLY A 254 -4.51 20.33 14.45
N ASN A 255 -4.09 19.64 13.38
CA ASN A 255 -2.71 19.21 13.22
C ASN A 255 -1.83 20.32 12.62
N PRO A 256 -0.85 20.85 13.37
CA PRO A 256 0.05 21.90 12.89
C PRO A 256 1.11 21.36 11.91
N GLU A 257 1.27 20.05 11.77
CA GLU A 257 2.30 19.45 10.93
C GLU A 257 1.98 19.64 9.44
N THR A 258 2.98 20.04 8.69
CA THR A 258 2.92 20.14 7.22
C THR A 258 4.24 19.71 6.61
N THR A 259 4.24 19.36 5.34
CA THR A 259 5.46 19.02 4.60
C THR A 259 6.02 20.23 3.87
N SER A 260 7.36 20.24 3.62
CA SER A 260 8.01 21.30 2.85
C SER A 260 7.57 21.29 1.38
N GLY A 261 7.74 22.41 0.66
CA GLY A 261 7.45 22.50 -0.78
C GLY A 261 5.97 22.76 -1.14
N GLY A 262 5.15 23.17 -0.15
CA GLY A 262 3.74 23.52 -0.37
C GLY A 262 2.82 22.31 -0.56
N ASN A 263 1.63 22.56 -1.13
CA ASN A 263 0.60 21.51 -1.23
C ASN A 263 0.67 20.68 -2.53
N ALA A 264 1.43 21.11 -3.54
CA ALA A 264 1.42 20.46 -4.85
C ALA A 264 1.74 18.96 -4.79
N LEU A 265 2.77 18.56 -4.02
CA LEU A 265 3.17 17.16 -3.89
C LEU A 265 2.07 16.31 -3.25
N LYS A 266 1.30 16.86 -2.31
CA LYS A 266 0.16 16.15 -1.69
C LYS A 266 -0.90 15.76 -2.72
N PHE A 267 -1.12 16.57 -3.75
CA PHE A 267 -2.07 16.27 -4.83
C PHE A 267 -1.49 15.31 -5.88
N TYR A 268 -0.23 15.54 -6.31
CA TYR A 268 0.40 14.75 -7.37
C TYR A 268 0.83 13.36 -6.92
N ALA A 269 1.24 13.17 -5.67
CA ALA A 269 1.60 11.87 -5.14
C ALA A 269 0.41 10.89 -5.18
N SER A 270 0.66 9.67 -5.69
CA SER A 270 -0.31 8.58 -5.66
C SER A 270 -0.31 7.83 -4.33
N VAL A 271 0.84 7.80 -3.67
CA VAL A 271 1.04 7.21 -2.35
C VAL A 271 1.77 8.23 -1.47
N ARG A 272 1.33 8.38 -0.23
CA ARG A 272 1.99 9.20 0.78
C ARG A 272 2.17 8.39 2.05
N LEU A 273 3.40 8.33 2.55
CA LEU A 273 3.82 7.55 3.71
C LEU A 273 4.33 8.47 4.80
N ASP A 274 3.67 8.46 5.95
CA ASP A 274 4.15 9.07 7.19
C ASP A 274 4.97 8.04 7.95
N ILE A 275 6.29 8.25 8.09
CA ILE A 275 7.20 7.35 8.78
C ILE A 275 7.67 7.95 10.09
N ARG A 276 7.52 7.21 11.18
CA ARG A 276 7.86 7.66 12.54
C ARG A 276 8.59 6.58 13.32
N ARG A 277 9.60 6.98 14.08
CA ARG A 277 10.22 6.11 15.07
C ARG A 277 9.32 6.00 16.29
N THR A 278 8.98 4.80 16.71
CA THR A 278 8.12 4.50 17.86
C THR A 278 8.90 4.02 19.08
N GLY A 279 10.07 3.39 18.87
CA GLY A 279 10.87 2.85 19.95
C GLY A 279 12.32 2.62 19.55
N GLN A 280 13.08 2.08 20.49
CA GLN A 280 14.48 1.67 20.29
C GLN A 280 14.59 0.18 20.58
N ILE A 281 15.32 -0.53 19.74
CA ILE A 281 15.63 -1.94 19.93
C ILE A 281 16.98 -2.02 20.66
N LYS A 282 16.98 -2.68 21.79
CA LYS A 282 18.19 -2.87 22.62
C LYS A 282 18.61 -4.32 22.62
N ASP A 283 19.89 -4.55 22.50
CA ASP A 283 20.55 -5.80 22.83
C ASP A 283 21.44 -5.56 24.06
N LYS A 284 20.97 -6.03 25.22
CA LYS A 284 21.55 -5.72 26.54
C LYS A 284 21.56 -4.20 26.78
N GLU A 285 22.74 -3.56 26.81
CA GLU A 285 22.90 -2.12 26.99
C GLU A 285 23.04 -1.36 25.69
N ASN A 286 23.25 -2.04 24.57
CA ASN A 286 23.47 -1.40 23.28
C ASN A 286 22.17 -1.20 22.51
N ILE A 287 22.00 0.00 21.92
CA ILE A 287 20.91 0.26 20.98
C ILE A 287 21.34 -0.27 19.63
N VAL A 288 20.64 -1.27 19.11
CA VAL A 288 20.96 -1.98 17.87
C VAL A 288 20.02 -1.63 16.71
N GLY A 289 18.96 -0.90 16.99
CA GLY A 289 17.98 -0.51 15.96
C GLY A 289 16.86 0.33 16.51
N ASN A 290 15.91 0.62 15.63
CA ASN A 290 14.68 1.37 15.94
C ASN A 290 13.45 0.57 15.54
N GLU A 291 12.40 0.68 16.35
CA GLU A 291 11.04 0.34 15.94
C GLU A 291 10.47 1.52 15.16
N THR A 292 9.89 1.23 14.02
CA THR A 292 9.43 2.26 13.07
C THR A 292 8.00 1.94 12.65
N ARG A 293 7.17 2.95 12.66
CA ARG A 293 5.78 2.91 12.18
C ARG A 293 5.65 3.69 10.88
N VAL A 294 4.98 3.10 9.91
CA VAL A 294 4.61 3.76 8.66
C VAL A 294 3.08 3.76 8.54
N LYS A 295 2.50 4.96 8.42
CA LYS A 295 1.08 5.15 8.11
C LYS A 295 0.93 5.52 6.64
N ILE A 296 0.10 4.79 5.91
CA ILE A 296 -0.25 5.09 4.53
C ILE A 296 -1.37 6.13 4.55
N VAL A 297 -1.01 7.40 4.45
CA VAL A 297 -1.97 8.52 4.56
C VAL A 297 -2.78 8.70 3.28
N LYS A 298 -2.18 8.39 2.12
CA LYS A 298 -2.82 8.44 0.81
C LYS A 298 -2.39 7.26 -0.02
N ASN A 299 -3.36 6.63 -0.69
CA ASN A 299 -3.11 5.55 -1.63
C ASN A 299 -4.17 5.58 -2.75
N LYS A 300 -3.74 5.73 -4.00
CA LYS A 300 -4.62 5.72 -5.18
C LYS A 300 -4.70 4.35 -5.86
N VAL A 301 -3.93 3.37 -5.39
CA VAL A 301 -3.87 2.02 -6.00
C VAL A 301 -4.50 0.94 -5.12
N ALA A 302 -4.76 1.23 -3.84
CA ALA A 302 -5.44 0.37 -2.89
C ALA A 302 -6.08 1.22 -1.77
N PRO A 303 -6.89 0.65 -0.87
CA PRO A 303 -7.43 1.38 0.29
C PRO A 303 -6.32 2.00 1.15
N PRO A 304 -6.41 3.32 1.48
CA PRO A 304 -5.46 4.01 2.34
C PRO A 304 -5.67 3.69 3.83
N PHE A 305 -4.97 4.43 4.71
CA PHE A 305 -5.08 4.42 6.17
C PHE A 305 -4.70 3.10 6.84
N ARG A 306 -3.81 2.35 6.19
CA ARG A 306 -3.16 1.18 6.78
C ARG A 306 -1.90 1.61 7.51
N THR A 307 -1.62 0.92 8.63
CA THR A 307 -0.45 1.18 9.47
C THR A 307 0.38 -0.08 9.58
N VAL A 308 1.69 0.07 9.45
CA VAL A 308 2.66 -1.02 9.52
C VAL A 308 3.77 -0.67 10.49
N ASP A 309 4.11 -1.60 11.35
CA ASP A 309 5.27 -1.52 12.23
C ASP A 309 6.34 -2.49 11.74
N PHE A 310 7.58 -2.03 11.67
CA PHE A 310 8.74 -2.87 11.35
C PHE A 310 10.00 -2.36 12.07
N LYS A 311 11.03 -3.19 12.04
CA LYS A 311 12.30 -2.93 12.72
C LYS A 311 13.37 -2.50 11.70
N ILE A 312 14.03 -1.37 11.98
CA ILE A 312 15.22 -0.92 11.25
C ILE A 312 16.43 -1.23 12.12
N MET A 313 17.27 -2.15 11.70
CA MET A 313 18.49 -2.52 12.39
C MET A 313 19.66 -1.67 11.90
N TYR A 314 20.51 -1.21 12.81
CA TYR A 314 21.66 -0.40 12.44
C TYR A 314 22.67 -1.24 11.65
N GLY A 315 23.02 -0.76 10.46
CA GLY A 315 23.94 -1.44 9.55
C GLY A 315 23.32 -2.56 8.70
N GLU A 316 22.06 -2.97 8.95
CA GLU A 316 21.35 -3.96 8.13
C GLU A 316 20.12 -3.37 7.42
N GLY A 317 19.54 -2.26 7.96
CA GLY A 317 18.31 -1.66 7.46
C GLY A 317 17.05 -2.37 7.92
N ILE A 318 16.03 -2.42 7.06
CA ILE A 318 14.74 -3.06 7.37
C ILE A 318 14.94 -4.56 7.53
N SER A 319 14.58 -5.09 8.70
CA SER A 319 14.74 -6.51 9.00
C SER A 319 13.55 -7.34 8.50
N ARG A 320 13.60 -7.73 7.22
CA ARG A 320 12.57 -8.57 6.60
C ARG A 320 12.34 -9.90 7.34
N ILE A 321 13.41 -10.47 7.91
CA ILE A 321 13.31 -11.72 8.70
C ILE A 321 12.54 -11.49 9.99
N SER A 322 12.73 -10.33 10.66
CA SER A 322 11.91 -9.99 11.83
C SER A 322 10.44 -9.86 11.45
N GLU A 323 10.11 -9.27 10.30
CA GLU A 323 8.73 -9.17 9.84
C GLU A 323 8.12 -10.55 9.54
N ILE A 324 8.87 -11.45 8.90
CA ILE A 324 8.43 -12.84 8.68
C ILE A 324 8.14 -13.54 10.02
N LEU A 325 9.02 -13.36 11.00
CA LEU A 325 8.83 -13.94 12.33
C LEU A 325 7.61 -13.35 13.05
N ASP A 326 7.51 -12.01 13.08
CA ASP A 326 6.43 -11.30 13.78
C ASP A 326 5.07 -11.61 13.14
N MET A 327 4.99 -11.59 11.81
CA MET A 327 3.78 -11.99 11.07
C MET A 327 3.48 -13.47 11.20
N GLY A 328 4.50 -14.32 11.12
CA GLY A 328 4.36 -15.75 11.31
C GLY A 328 3.70 -16.10 12.66
N VAL A 329 4.12 -15.41 13.72
CA VAL A 329 3.51 -15.55 15.06
C VAL A 329 2.10 -14.95 15.09
N LYS A 330 1.93 -13.73 14.59
CA LYS A 330 0.62 -13.03 14.60
C LYS A 330 -0.47 -13.82 13.89
N TYR A 331 -0.13 -14.48 12.79
CA TYR A 331 -1.09 -15.25 11.97
C TYR A 331 -1.06 -16.75 12.25
N ASN A 332 -0.48 -17.17 13.38
CA ASN A 332 -0.43 -18.58 13.83
C ASN A 332 0.19 -19.53 12.78
N ILE A 333 1.19 -19.07 12.05
CA ILE A 333 2.02 -19.88 11.15
C ILE A 333 3.23 -20.40 11.93
N ILE A 334 3.79 -19.56 12.82
CA ILE A 334 4.85 -19.87 13.76
C ILE A 334 4.24 -19.90 15.16
N GLU A 335 4.49 -20.95 15.91
CA GLU A 335 4.04 -21.06 17.29
C GLU A 335 5.02 -20.36 18.23
N LYS A 336 4.49 -19.57 19.17
CA LYS A 336 5.28 -18.92 20.22
C LYS A 336 4.76 -19.31 21.58
N ALA A 337 5.57 -20.06 22.33
CA ALA A 337 5.28 -20.47 23.70
C ALA A 337 6.31 -19.85 24.67
N GLY A 338 5.93 -18.77 25.35
CA GLY A 338 6.82 -17.97 26.16
C GLY A 338 7.95 -17.38 25.34
N SER A 339 9.20 -17.76 25.60
CA SER A 339 10.38 -17.32 24.82
C SER A 339 10.73 -18.24 23.64
N PHE A 340 10.03 -19.37 23.47
CA PHE A 340 10.34 -20.36 22.45
C PHE A 340 9.50 -20.14 21.20
N TYR A 341 10.16 -20.25 20.05
CA TYR A 341 9.55 -20.23 18.73
C TYR A 341 9.64 -21.61 18.11
N SER A 342 8.56 -22.09 17.51
CA SER A 342 8.48 -23.41 16.85
C SER A 342 7.77 -23.28 15.51
N TYR A 343 8.22 -24.08 14.54
CA TYR A 343 7.62 -24.18 13.22
C TYR A 343 7.57 -25.65 12.80
N ASN A 344 6.42 -26.15 12.32
CA ASN A 344 6.21 -27.57 11.97
C ASN A 344 6.63 -28.55 13.08
N ASN A 345 6.34 -28.23 14.36
CA ASN A 345 6.75 -28.96 15.55
C ASN A 345 8.28 -29.01 15.81
N GLU A 346 9.06 -28.25 15.05
CA GLU A 346 10.50 -28.09 15.28
C GLU A 346 10.77 -26.75 15.99
N ARG A 347 11.65 -26.80 17.01
CA ARG A 347 12.06 -25.60 17.74
C ARG A 347 13.07 -24.82 16.90
N ILE A 348 12.69 -23.60 16.46
CA ILE A 348 13.52 -22.72 15.65
C ILE A 348 14.34 -21.71 16.46
N GLY A 349 14.04 -21.53 17.77
CA GLY A 349 14.86 -20.69 18.63
C GLY A 349 14.27 -20.40 20.00
N GLN A 350 15.13 -20.00 20.93
CA GLN A 350 14.75 -19.41 22.20
C GLN A 350 15.11 -17.93 22.17
N GLY A 351 14.11 -17.06 22.24
CA GLY A 351 14.24 -15.62 22.03
C GLY A 351 14.24 -15.24 20.53
N GLU A 352 13.84 -14.01 20.26
CA GLU A 352 13.71 -13.48 18.88
C GLU A 352 15.04 -13.51 18.11
N ALA A 353 16.15 -13.15 18.77
CA ALA A 353 17.46 -13.11 18.13
C ALA A 353 17.90 -14.48 17.59
N ASN A 354 17.70 -15.54 18.38
CA ASN A 354 18.04 -16.90 17.96
C ASN A 354 17.12 -17.42 16.85
N ALA A 355 15.81 -17.13 16.93
CA ALA A 355 14.86 -17.49 15.89
C ALA A 355 15.16 -16.78 14.57
N ARG A 356 15.56 -15.50 14.63
CA ARG A 356 16.02 -14.73 13.44
C ARG A 356 17.28 -15.34 12.84
N GLN A 357 18.25 -15.71 13.67
CA GLN A 357 19.51 -16.32 13.18
C GLN A 357 19.20 -17.68 12.54
N TRP A 358 18.38 -18.51 13.18
CA TRP A 358 17.96 -19.79 12.61
C TRP A 358 17.29 -19.61 11.25
N LEU A 359 16.36 -18.62 11.12
CA LEU A 359 15.74 -18.31 9.85
C LEU A 359 16.77 -17.79 8.81
N LYS A 360 17.80 -17.03 9.21
CA LYS A 360 18.87 -16.62 8.29
C LYS A 360 19.60 -17.82 7.69
N ASP A 361 19.78 -18.86 8.45
CA ASP A 361 20.51 -20.07 8.06
C ASP A 361 19.62 -21.07 7.26
N HIS A 362 18.29 -20.83 7.19
CA HIS A 362 17.30 -21.71 6.53
C HIS A 362 16.46 -20.91 5.52
N GLU A 363 17.05 -20.60 4.37
CA GLU A 363 16.40 -19.79 3.32
C GLU A 363 15.19 -20.47 2.69
N ASP A 364 15.17 -21.80 2.63
CA ASP A 364 14.05 -22.61 2.18
C ASP A 364 12.82 -22.41 3.04
N VAL A 365 13.00 -22.44 4.37
CA VAL A 365 11.93 -22.18 5.35
C VAL A 365 11.46 -20.72 5.30
N GLN A 366 12.39 -19.77 5.11
CA GLN A 366 11.99 -18.37 4.92
C GLN A 366 11.04 -18.20 3.72
N LYS A 367 11.38 -18.87 2.60
CA LYS A 367 10.57 -18.80 1.38
C LYS A 367 9.20 -19.44 1.60
N GLU A 368 9.14 -20.60 2.25
CA GLU A 368 7.88 -21.27 2.59
C GLU A 368 6.99 -20.40 3.48
N LEU A 369 7.57 -19.79 4.53
CA LEU A 369 6.86 -18.88 5.42
C LEU A 369 6.34 -17.64 4.67
N LEU A 370 7.16 -17.07 3.80
CA LEU A 370 6.78 -15.94 2.96
C LEU A 370 5.58 -16.29 2.07
N ASP A 371 5.62 -17.44 1.41
CA ASP A 371 4.52 -17.89 0.55
C ASP A 371 3.22 -18.09 1.35
N LYS A 372 3.30 -18.65 2.56
CA LYS A 372 2.15 -18.82 3.47
C LYS A 372 1.59 -17.48 3.95
N ILE A 373 2.45 -16.50 4.25
CA ILE A 373 2.03 -15.14 4.63
C ILE A 373 1.37 -14.45 3.43
N MET A 374 2.00 -14.52 2.25
CA MET A 374 1.49 -13.88 1.04
C MET A 374 0.15 -14.48 0.59
N ALA A 375 -0.08 -15.78 0.78
CA ALA A 375 -1.38 -16.41 0.51
C ALA A 375 -2.52 -15.83 1.37
N ARG A 376 -2.20 -15.22 2.52
CA ARG A 376 -3.15 -14.56 3.42
C ARG A 376 -3.14 -13.02 3.30
N SER A 377 -2.38 -12.47 2.36
CA SER A 377 -2.10 -11.01 2.25
C SER A 377 -3.35 -10.12 2.23
N ASN A 378 -4.43 -10.55 1.58
CA ASN A 378 -5.67 -9.76 1.54
C ASN A 378 -6.31 -9.60 2.92
N GLY A 379 -6.44 -10.68 3.71
CA GLY A 379 -6.94 -10.62 5.08
C GLY A 379 -6.01 -9.82 6.01
N ILE A 380 -4.69 -10.00 5.86
CA ILE A 380 -3.67 -9.24 6.60
C ILE A 380 -3.80 -7.74 6.29
N ALA A 381 -4.00 -7.38 5.03
CA ALA A 381 -4.14 -5.99 4.62
C ALA A 381 -5.40 -5.31 5.19
N GLU A 382 -6.50 -6.06 5.34
CA GLU A 382 -7.73 -5.57 5.98
C GLU A 382 -7.53 -5.32 7.48
N GLU A 383 -6.85 -6.21 8.18
CA GLU A 383 -6.54 -6.05 9.61
C GLU A 383 -5.57 -4.89 9.91
N MET A 384 -4.74 -4.49 8.93
CA MET A 384 -3.84 -3.34 9.05
C MET A 384 -4.56 -1.99 8.96
N THR A 385 -5.85 -1.99 8.61
CA THR A 385 -6.65 -0.78 8.55
C THR A 385 -6.91 -0.30 9.97
N THR A 386 -6.29 0.80 10.36
CA THR A 386 -6.55 1.45 11.64
C THR A 386 -7.92 2.14 11.56
N GLY A 387 -8.75 1.89 12.56
CA GLY A 387 -10.14 2.32 12.72
C GLY A 387 -10.54 3.73 12.27
N PRO A 388 -11.71 4.25 12.65
CA PRO A 388 -12.30 5.39 11.99
C PRO A 388 -11.33 6.56 11.90
N ILE A 389 -11.33 7.19 10.73
CA ILE A 389 -10.64 8.45 10.42
C ILE A 389 -10.96 9.41 11.57
N ASP A 390 -9.95 9.96 12.23
CA ASP A 390 -10.15 11.16 13.03
C ASP A 390 -10.72 12.21 12.07
N GLU A 391 -11.99 12.55 12.23
CA GLU A 391 -12.74 13.47 11.36
C GLU A 391 -12.09 14.87 11.25
N GLU A 392 -11.04 15.12 12.02
CA GLU A 392 -10.28 16.38 12.02
C GLU A 392 -9.41 16.58 10.76
N GLU A 393 -9.05 15.54 9.99
CA GLU A 393 -8.27 15.73 8.74
C GLU A 393 -9.14 16.07 7.52
N SER A 394 -10.47 15.84 7.56
CA SER A 394 -11.36 16.05 6.40
C SER A 394 -11.93 17.46 6.29
N VAL A 395 -11.84 18.28 7.33
CA VAL A 395 -12.47 19.63 7.39
C VAL A 395 -11.57 20.75 6.89
N VAL A 396 -10.27 20.50 6.67
CA VAL A 396 -9.33 21.56 6.27
C VAL A 396 -9.23 21.75 4.74
N GLU A 397 -9.88 20.92 3.94
CA GLU A 397 -9.81 21.04 2.47
C GLU A 397 -10.81 22.01 1.82
N SER A 398 -11.74 22.61 2.58
CA SER A 398 -12.83 23.42 1.99
C SER A 398 -12.76 24.93 2.17
N VAL A 399 -11.69 25.49 2.76
CA VAL A 399 -11.57 26.94 2.90
C VAL A 399 -10.15 27.39 2.60
N GLU A 400 -9.82 27.60 1.36
CA GLU A 400 -8.83 28.56 0.85
C GLU A 400 -8.92 28.55 -0.71
N GLU A 401 -9.87 29.35 -1.23
CA GLU A 401 -9.78 29.94 -2.56
C GLU A 401 -8.88 31.17 -2.53
#